data_5e71bffe9ef3d79e3a62151b4515b5ca
#
_entry.id   5e71bffe9ef3d79e3a62151b4515b5ca
#
_cell.length_a   1.000
_cell.length_b   1.000
_cell.length_c   1.000
_cell.angle_alpha   90.00
_cell.angle_beta   90.00
_cell.angle_gamma   90.00
#
_symmetry.space_group_name_H-M   'P 1'
#
loop_
_entity.id
_entity.type
_entity.pdbx_description
1 polymer ?
#
loop_
_entity_poly.entity_id
_entity_poly.type
_entity_poly.pdbx_seq_one_letter_code
_entity_poly.pdbx_strand_id
1 'polypeptide(L)'
;LSVPCKLLANMIMVLEKDKSVYYSSVPREEEGMGICAGAYLGKKLPCIMMQNTGIGNSVNAIVSLLQLYSFPTIFLISYRGTPGEQVSAQGGMAKITKEILDTLKIPTLHCSSEKDLDKIKAYTDHAKIMECPVAILCDFQLMKDDK
;
A
#
# COMPACT_ATOMS: atom_id res chain seq x y z
N LEU A 1 -2.39 6.01 6.86
CA LEU A 1 -1.01 5.96 7.34
C LEU A 1 -0.02 6.07 6.18
N SER A 2 1.23 6.48 6.44
CA SER A 2 2.31 6.29 5.46
C SER A 2 3.65 6.02 6.10
N VAL A 3 4.47 5.19 5.42
CA VAL A 3 5.92 5.23 5.57
C VAL A 3 6.43 6.17 4.47
N PRO A 4 7.06 7.31 4.82
CA PRO A 4 7.40 8.33 3.84
C PRO A 4 8.34 7.83 2.75
N CYS A 5 8.01 8.16 1.50
CA CYS A 5 8.79 7.83 0.32
C CYS A 5 8.67 8.98 -0.70
N LYS A 6 9.72 9.20 -1.50
CA LYS A 6 9.75 10.32 -2.45
C LYS A 6 8.56 10.32 -3.42
N LEU A 7 8.16 9.15 -3.94
CA LEU A 7 7.03 9.05 -4.88
C LEU A 7 5.67 9.29 -4.21
N LEU A 8 5.60 9.20 -2.88
CA LEU A 8 4.37 9.46 -2.12
C LEU A 8 4.28 10.90 -1.61
N ALA A 9 5.32 11.72 -1.81
CA ALA A 9 5.44 13.03 -1.16
C ALA A 9 4.24 13.95 -1.44
N ASN A 10 3.81 14.08 -2.70
CA ASN A 10 2.68 14.94 -3.06
C ASN A 10 1.36 14.45 -2.43
N MET A 11 1.15 13.14 -2.44
CA MET A 11 -0.03 12.53 -1.81
C MET A 11 -0.02 12.76 -0.30
N ILE A 12 1.13 12.61 0.34
CA ILE A 12 1.32 12.89 1.77
C ILE A 12 0.98 14.36 2.08
N MET A 13 1.51 15.32 1.30
CA MET A 13 1.22 16.75 1.48
C MET A 13 -0.27 17.09 1.36
N VAL A 14 -1.01 16.39 0.50
CA VAL A 14 -2.47 16.55 0.38
C VAL A 14 -3.16 16.00 1.62
N LEU A 15 -2.80 14.80 2.06
CA LEU A 15 -3.42 14.13 3.20
C LEU A 15 -3.14 14.84 4.54
N GLU A 16 -1.98 15.46 4.70
CA GLU A 16 -1.66 16.26 5.90
C GLU A 16 -2.57 17.48 6.07
N LYS A 17 -3.10 18.00 4.96
CA LYS A 17 -4.00 19.16 4.94
C LYS A 17 -5.47 18.78 4.96
N ASP A 18 -5.81 17.55 4.61
CA ASP A 18 -7.19 17.08 4.52
C ASP A 18 -7.71 16.65 5.91
N LYS A 19 -8.58 17.49 6.46
CA LYS A 19 -9.20 17.24 7.78
C LYS A 19 -10.30 16.16 7.75
N SER A 20 -10.68 15.66 6.58
CA SER A 20 -11.68 14.59 6.44
C SER A 20 -11.11 13.20 6.70
N VAL A 21 -9.77 13.07 6.67
CA VAL A 21 -9.06 11.82 6.92
C VAL A 21 -8.18 11.90 8.17
N TYR A 22 -8.05 10.79 8.88
CA TYR A 22 -7.06 10.67 9.95
C TYR A 22 -5.73 10.22 9.34
N TYR A 23 -4.80 11.15 9.19
CA TYR A 23 -3.48 10.86 8.65
C TYR A 23 -2.41 10.83 9.74
N SER A 24 -1.47 9.89 9.62
CA SER A 24 -0.24 9.83 10.42
C SER A 24 0.88 9.15 9.65
N SER A 25 2.10 9.62 9.79
CA SER A 25 3.28 8.89 9.35
C SER A 25 3.69 7.86 10.40
N VAL A 26 4.30 6.77 9.94
CA VAL A 26 4.84 5.70 10.79
C VAL A 26 6.29 5.42 10.40
N PRO A 27 7.16 5.05 11.37
CA PRO A 27 8.58 4.84 11.08
C PRO A 27 8.86 3.52 10.35
N ARG A 28 8.00 2.52 10.50
CA ARG A 28 8.16 1.18 9.91
C ARG A 28 6.83 0.60 9.47
N GLU A 29 6.87 -0.16 8.39
CA GLU A 29 5.66 -0.73 7.77
C GLU A 29 4.97 -1.73 8.70
N GLU A 30 5.71 -2.60 9.37
CA GLU A 30 5.13 -3.58 10.30
C GLU A 30 4.41 -2.94 11.49
N GLU A 31 4.90 -1.80 11.99
CA GLU A 31 4.20 -1.03 13.04
C GLU A 31 2.90 -0.44 12.48
N GLY A 32 2.96 0.02 11.23
CA GLY A 32 1.78 0.49 10.50
C GLY A 32 0.68 -0.56 10.39
N MET A 33 1.02 -1.86 10.24
CA MET A 33 0.04 -2.94 10.22
C MET A 33 -0.72 -3.04 11.56
N GLY A 34 -0.01 -2.89 12.68
CA GLY A 34 -0.63 -2.86 14.01
C GLY A 34 -1.60 -1.69 14.18
N ILE A 35 -1.21 -0.50 13.70
CA ILE A 35 -2.08 0.69 13.73
C ILE A 35 -3.28 0.52 12.80
N CYS A 36 -3.12 -0.10 11.62
CA CYS A 36 -4.22 -0.45 10.73
C CYS A 36 -5.24 -1.36 11.41
N ALA A 37 -4.78 -2.41 12.10
CA ALA A 37 -5.65 -3.28 12.88
C ALA A 37 -6.43 -2.51 13.93
N GLY A 38 -5.77 -1.64 14.70
CA GLY A 38 -6.42 -0.78 15.69
C GLY A 38 -7.43 0.19 15.08
N ALA A 39 -7.12 0.79 13.92
CA ALA A 39 -8.03 1.67 13.21
C ALA A 39 -9.30 0.94 12.74
N TYR A 40 -9.16 -0.30 12.25
CA TYR A 40 -10.32 -1.12 11.87
C TYR A 40 -11.19 -1.47 13.08
N LEU A 41 -10.60 -1.84 14.22
CA LEU A 41 -11.34 -2.03 15.47
C LEU A 41 -12.06 -0.75 15.90
N GLY A 42 -11.46 0.42 15.63
CA GLY A 42 -12.09 1.73 15.77
C GLY A 42 -13.10 2.10 14.67
N LYS A 43 -13.53 1.13 13.86
CA LYS A 43 -14.51 1.27 12.77
C LYS A 43 -14.09 2.25 11.67
N LYS A 44 -12.81 2.32 11.37
CA LYS A 44 -12.25 3.02 10.20
C LYS A 44 -11.71 2.01 9.21
N LEU A 45 -11.84 2.29 7.91
CA LEU A 45 -11.15 1.50 6.89
C LEU A 45 -9.71 2.02 6.79
N PRO A 46 -8.70 1.23 7.19
CA PRO A 46 -7.31 1.67 7.13
C PRO A 46 -6.74 1.58 5.72
N CYS A 47 -5.91 2.56 5.39
CA CYS A 47 -5.03 2.53 4.24
C CYS A 47 -3.60 2.83 4.71
N ILE A 48 -2.63 2.04 4.28
CA ILE A 48 -1.21 2.32 4.49
C ILE A 48 -0.51 2.51 3.15
N MET A 49 0.16 3.64 3.02
CA MET A 49 0.99 3.99 1.87
C MET A 49 2.44 3.68 2.17
N MET A 50 3.09 2.94 1.28
CA MET A 50 4.48 2.53 1.45
C MET A 50 5.12 2.22 0.10
N GLN A 51 6.45 2.07 0.07
CA GLN A 51 7.06 1.47 -1.11
C GLN A 51 7.03 -0.07 -1.03
N ASN A 52 7.18 -0.74 -2.16
CA ASN A 52 7.09 -2.21 -2.24
C ASN A 52 8.09 -2.96 -1.34
N THR A 53 9.22 -2.34 -0.99
CA THR A 53 10.17 -2.93 -0.02
C THR A 53 9.53 -3.15 1.35
N GLY A 54 8.55 -2.34 1.74
CA GLY A 54 7.82 -2.46 2.99
C GLY A 54 6.99 -3.73 3.11
N ILE A 55 6.57 -4.32 1.99
CA ILE A 55 5.88 -5.62 1.99
C ILE A 55 6.77 -6.70 2.58
N GLY A 56 8.06 -6.73 2.20
CA GLY A 56 9.01 -7.71 2.74
C GLY A 56 9.13 -7.63 4.26
N ASN A 57 9.19 -6.42 4.81
CA ASN A 57 9.26 -6.19 6.25
C ASN A 57 7.97 -6.58 7.00
N SER A 58 6.84 -6.58 6.30
CA SER A 58 5.52 -6.70 6.90
C SER A 58 4.89 -8.10 6.78
N VAL A 59 5.54 -9.04 6.10
CA VAL A 59 4.96 -10.38 5.83
C VAL A 59 4.37 -11.03 7.07
N ASN A 60 5.14 -11.07 8.17
CA ASN A 60 4.65 -11.67 9.40
C ASN A 60 3.44 -10.91 9.99
N ALA A 61 3.48 -9.59 10.04
CA ALA A 61 2.38 -8.79 10.56
C ALA A 61 1.12 -8.89 9.69
N ILE A 62 1.27 -9.03 8.37
CA ILE A 62 0.15 -9.27 7.46
C ILE A 62 -0.51 -10.60 7.78
N VAL A 63 0.26 -11.69 7.85
CA VAL A 63 -0.27 -13.05 8.05
C VAL A 63 -0.82 -13.24 9.47
N SER A 64 0.00 -12.87 10.48
CA SER A 64 -0.30 -13.19 11.88
C SER A 64 -1.26 -12.21 12.54
N LEU A 65 -1.54 -11.08 11.91
CA LEU A 65 -2.47 -10.09 12.44
C LEU A 65 -3.61 -9.79 11.44
N LEU A 66 -3.29 -9.20 10.27
CA LEU A 66 -4.35 -8.71 9.39
C LEU A 66 -5.18 -9.84 8.78
N GLN A 67 -4.54 -10.89 8.28
CA GLN A 67 -5.25 -12.03 7.68
C GLN A 67 -5.87 -12.93 8.75
N LEU A 68 -5.13 -13.20 9.83
CA LEU A 68 -5.61 -14.07 10.91
C LEU A 68 -6.92 -13.57 11.53
N TYR A 69 -7.06 -12.26 11.69
CA TYR A 69 -8.24 -11.63 12.29
C TYR A 69 -9.19 -11.01 11.28
N SER A 70 -8.97 -11.26 9.98
CA SER A 70 -9.82 -10.72 8.89
C SER A 70 -9.95 -9.19 8.95
N PHE A 71 -8.83 -8.48 9.12
CA PHE A 71 -8.80 -7.02 9.16
C PHE A 71 -8.56 -6.45 7.77
N PRO A 72 -9.57 -5.88 7.09
CA PRO A 72 -9.40 -5.25 5.81
C PRO A 72 -8.44 -4.09 5.91
N THR A 73 -7.47 -4.07 5.02
CA THR A 73 -6.46 -3.01 4.95
C THR A 73 -6.12 -2.75 3.49
N ILE A 74 -6.06 -1.49 3.08
CA ILE A 74 -5.64 -1.12 1.74
C ILE A 74 -4.15 -0.81 1.78
N PHE A 75 -3.35 -1.58 1.03
CA PHE A 75 -1.94 -1.31 0.80
C PHE A 75 -1.81 -0.48 -0.49
N LEU A 76 -1.55 0.81 -0.37
CA LEU A 76 -1.23 1.66 -1.52
C LEU A 76 0.28 1.71 -1.66
N ILE A 77 0.79 1.07 -2.70
CA ILE A 77 2.20 0.75 -2.83
C ILE A 77 2.81 1.49 -4.01
N SER A 78 3.81 2.35 -3.75
CA SER A 78 4.67 2.83 -4.81
C SER A 78 5.59 1.70 -5.28
N TYR A 79 5.34 1.20 -6.51
CA TYR A 79 6.04 0.05 -7.05
C TYR A 79 7.38 0.48 -7.65
N ARG A 80 8.40 0.54 -6.78
CA ARG A 80 9.76 0.89 -7.15
C ARG A 80 10.42 -0.26 -7.92
N GLY A 81 11.35 0.09 -8.80
CA GLY A 81 12.07 -0.88 -9.63
C GLY A 81 11.34 -1.31 -10.90
N THR A 82 10.22 -0.69 -11.26
CA THR A 82 9.53 -0.82 -12.54
C THR A 82 10.18 0.08 -13.62
N PRO A 83 9.84 -0.06 -14.91
CA PRO A 83 10.46 0.73 -15.98
C PRO A 83 10.47 2.24 -15.67
N GLY A 84 11.64 2.86 -15.89
CA GLY A 84 11.90 4.26 -15.55
C GLY A 84 12.56 4.50 -14.20
N GLU A 85 12.66 3.49 -13.33
CA GLU A 85 13.39 3.57 -12.07
C GLU A 85 14.89 3.84 -12.30
N GLN A 86 15.44 4.79 -11.57
CA GLN A 86 16.83 5.23 -11.69
C GLN A 86 17.75 4.68 -10.59
N VAL A 87 17.15 4.09 -9.55
CA VAL A 87 17.88 3.56 -8.39
C VAL A 87 17.97 2.05 -8.49
N SER A 88 19.15 1.53 -8.85
CA SER A 88 19.37 0.09 -9.06
C SER A 88 19.04 -0.80 -7.85
N ALA A 89 19.23 -0.29 -6.64
CA ALA A 89 18.90 -0.99 -5.40
C ALA A 89 17.40 -1.34 -5.28
N GLN A 90 16.51 -0.65 -5.99
CA GLN A 90 15.08 -0.92 -5.98
C GLN A 90 14.69 -2.14 -6.83
N GLY A 91 15.57 -2.56 -7.76
CA GLY A 91 15.29 -3.66 -8.68
C GLY A 91 15.14 -5.03 -8.02
N GLY A 92 15.78 -5.25 -6.88
CA GLY A 92 15.71 -6.52 -6.16
C GLY A 92 14.30 -6.85 -5.69
N MET A 93 13.70 -5.94 -4.93
CA MET A 93 12.33 -6.11 -4.42
C MET A 93 11.28 -6.08 -5.52
N ALA A 94 11.51 -5.31 -6.59
CA ALA A 94 10.56 -5.28 -7.72
C ALA A 94 10.31 -6.67 -8.29
N LYS A 95 11.33 -7.49 -8.40
CA LYS A 95 11.24 -8.84 -8.99
C LYS A 95 10.37 -9.81 -8.21
N ILE A 96 10.32 -9.64 -6.88
CA ILE A 96 9.62 -10.59 -5.98
C ILE A 96 8.36 -10.01 -5.35
N THR A 97 8.08 -8.72 -5.51
CA THR A 97 6.91 -8.08 -4.85
C THR A 97 5.60 -8.76 -5.19
N LYS A 98 5.35 -9.03 -6.48
CA LYS A 98 4.12 -9.70 -6.92
C LYS A 98 4.05 -11.13 -6.39
N GLU A 99 5.15 -11.87 -6.46
CA GLU A 99 5.23 -13.24 -5.96
C GLU A 99 4.94 -13.33 -4.45
N ILE A 100 5.43 -12.35 -3.66
CA ILE A 100 5.10 -12.27 -2.24
C ILE A 100 3.60 -12.03 -2.05
N LEU A 101 3.02 -11.05 -2.74
CA LEU A 101 1.59 -10.75 -2.64
C LEU A 101 0.72 -11.94 -3.08
N ASP A 102 1.09 -12.63 -4.16
CA ASP A 102 0.43 -13.83 -4.66
C ASP A 102 0.53 -14.99 -3.65
N THR A 103 1.71 -15.19 -3.07
CA THR A 103 1.93 -16.21 -2.01
C THR A 103 1.06 -15.93 -0.79
N LEU A 104 0.94 -14.67 -0.40
CA LEU A 104 0.06 -14.22 0.67
C LEU A 104 -1.43 -14.21 0.27
N LYS A 105 -1.75 -14.53 -1.00
CA LYS A 105 -3.11 -14.51 -1.54
C LYS A 105 -3.81 -13.16 -1.37
N ILE A 106 -3.07 -12.08 -1.48
CA ILE A 106 -3.60 -10.71 -1.40
C ILE A 106 -4.11 -10.30 -2.77
N PRO A 107 -5.41 -10.00 -2.94
CA PRO A 107 -5.94 -9.45 -4.19
C PRO A 107 -5.19 -8.17 -4.57
N THR A 108 -4.57 -8.17 -5.75
CA THR A 108 -3.65 -7.11 -6.15
C THR A 108 -4.11 -6.44 -7.43
N LEU A 109 -4.31 -5.12 -7.41
CA LEU A 109 -4.46 -4.27 -8.58
C LEU A 109 -3.09 -3.71 -8.97
N HIS A 110 -2.69 -3.91 -10.22
CA HIS A 110 -1.51 -3.27 -10.77
C HIS A 110 -1.93 -2.08 -11.64
N CYS A 111 -1.56 -0.88 -11.19
CA CYS A 111 -1.82 0.38 -11.88
C CYS A 111 -0.56 0.80 -12.65
N SER A 112 -0.59 0.65 -13.98
CA SER A 112 0.45 1.11 -14.90
C SER A 112 0.03 2.35 -15.70
N SER A 113 -1.23 2.73 -15.62
CA SER A 113 -1.82 3.88 -16.30
C SER A 113 -2.92 4.53 -15.46
N GLU A 114 -3.29 5.77 -15.80
CA GLU A 114 -4.39 6.48 -15.14
C GLU A 114 -5.73 5.73 -15.22
N LYS A 115 -5.96 5.00 -16.33
CA LYS A 115 -7.19 4.20 -16.51
C LYS A 115 -7.34 3.08 -15.46
N ASP A 116 -6.23 2.64 -14.89
CA ASP A 116 -6.29 1.60 -13.86
C ASP A 116 -6.78 2.15 -12.52
N LEU A 117 -6.66 3.48 -12.30
CA LEU A 117 -7.13 4.15 -11.08
C LEU A 117 -8.64 4.01 -10.89
N ASP A 118 -9.42 3.93 -11.97
CA ASP A 118 -10.88 3.73 -11.92
C ASP A 118 -11.26 2.40 -11.23
N LYS A 119 -10.35 1.43 -11.21
CA LYS A 119 -10.56 0.12 -10.58
C LYS A 119 -10.32 0.12 -9.07
N ILE A 120 -9.68 1.16 -8.51
CA ILE A 120 -9.32 1.23 -7.07
C ILE A 120 -10.55 1.07 -6.19
N LYS A 121 -11.66 1.70 -6.58
CA LYS A 121 -12.92 1.58 -5.82
C LYS A 121 -13.38 0.13 -5.69
N ALA A 122 -13.32 -0.65 -6.77
CA ALA A 122 -13.73 -2.06 -6.74
C ALA A 122 -12.87 -2.89 -5.77
N TYR A 123 -11.54 -2.66 -5.74
CA TYR A 123 -10.66 -3.33 -4.78
C TYR A 123 -10.88 -2.87 -3.34
N THR A 124 -11.16 -1.58 -3.14
CA THR A 124 -11.52 -1.05 -1.82
C THR A 124 -12.83 -1.66 -1.30
N ASP A 125 -13.83 -1.78 -2.16
CA ASP A 125 -15.10 -2.42 -1.81
C ASP A 125 -14.92 -3.92 -1.57
N HIS A 126 -14.07 -4.60 -2.36
CA HIS A 126 -13.71 -5.99 -2.15
C HIS A 126 -13.07 -6.21 -0.77
N ALA A 127 -12.13 -5.35 -0.36
CA ALA A 127 -11.51 -5.44 0.96
C ALA A 127 -12.55 -5.42 2.09
N LYS A 128 -13.54 -4.52 1.99
CA LYS A 128 -14.61 -4.39 3.00
C LYS A 128 -15.52 -5.61 3.04
N ILE A 129 -15.94 -6.09 1.84
CA ILE A 129 -16.93 -7.19 1.73
C ILE A 129 -16.29 -8.51 2.14
N MET A 130 -15.05 -8.75 1.72
CA MET A 130 -14.34 -10.01 1.97
C MET A 130 -13.54 -10.00 3.27
N GLU A 131 -13.51 -8.86 3.98
CA GLU A 131 -12.77 -8.67 5.23
C GLU A 131 -11.30 -9.11 5.10
N CYS A 132 -10.64 -8.66 4.03
CA CYS A 132 -9.26 -9.04 3.74
C CYS A 132 -8.41 -7.85 3.29
N PRO A 133 -7.08 -7.92 3.47
CA PRO A 133 -6.17 -6.95 2.86
C PRO A 133 -6.22 -7.00 1.33
N VAL A 134 -6.04 -5.84 0.68
CA VAL A 134 -5.86 -5.71 -0.77
C VAL A 134 -4.65 -4.83 -1.06
N ALA A 135 -4.00 -5.04 -2.21
CA ALA A 135 -2.86 -4.25 -2.64
C ALA A 135 -3.16 -3.48 -3.94
N ILE A 136 -2.74 -2.23 -3.97
CA ILE A 136 -2.74 -1.36 -5.15
C ILE A 136 -1.28 -1.04 -5.46
N LEU A 137 -0.72 -1.68 -6.49
CA LEU A 137 0.64 -1.43 -6.96
C LEU A 137 0.63 -0.33 -8.01
N CYS A 138 1.19 0.83 -7.71
CA CYS A 138 1.31 1.94 -8.65
C CYS A 138 2.73 2.00 -9.21
N ASP A 139 2.87 1.84 -10.53
CA ASP A 139 4.17 1.88 -11.21
C ASP A 139 4.89 3.21 -11.02
N PHE A 140 6.23 3.15 -11.10
CA PHE A 140 7.10 4.31 -10.97
C PHE A 140 6.69 5.45 -11.92
N GLN A 141 6.41 5.14 -13.18
CA GLN A 141 6.02 6.15 -14.18
C GLN A 141 4.69 6.84 -13.85
N LEU A 142 3.73 6.10 -13.29
CA LEU A 142 2.44 6.66 -12.90
C LEU A 142 2.56 7.63 -11.71
N MET A 143 3.52 7.40 -10.82
CA MET A 143 3.71 8.19 -9.60
C MET A 143 4.80 9.26 -9.72
N LYS A 144 5.53 9.26 -10.83
CA LYS A 144 6.57 10.26 -11.08
C LYS A 144 5.93 11.59 -11.45
N ASP A 145 6.34 12.65 -10.75
CA ASP A 145 5.99 13.99 -11.16
C ASP A 145 6.63 14.31 -12.52
N ASP A 146 5.82 14.68 -13.48
CA ASP A 146 6.29 15.36 -14.68
C ASP A 146 6.70 16.79 -14.26
N LYS A 147 8.01 16.97 -14.04
CA LYS A 147 8.61 18.28 -13.87
C LYS A 147 9.04 18.82 -15.21
#